data_480a30f38e0c536e31660c292bdea05a
#
_entry.id   480a30f38e0c536e31660c292bdea05a
#
_cell.length_a   1.000
_cell.length_b   1.000
_cell.length_c   1.000
_cell.angle_alpha   90.00
_cell.angle_beta   90.00
_cell.angle_gamma   90.00
#
_symmetry.space_group_name_H-M   'P 1'
#
loop_
_entity.id
_entity.type
_entity.pdbx_description
1 polymer ?
#
loop_
_entity_poly.entity_id
_entity_poly.type
_entity_poly.pdbx_seq_one_letter_code
_entity_poly.pdbx_strand_id
1 'polypeptide(L)'
;EFYDTDQKEIYDDFRFYYDCLMGPNARSVLQAIKRIDKLPDLKTIAVGHGPLLHNQVNFWKGKYLEWSSNKSKGNEFVAVCYISDYGYCDRLSQAISHGISKADAQVQLIDLRSSDPQELTGLISESKAVVIPTWPVDADNELKESLGTLFAALKPKQFTAIYDAFGGNDEPIDSLASKLRELGQKEAFSPLRVKNIPDPIIYQQFEEAGTDLGQLINKKKNIASMKSLDSNLDKALGRISGGLYVVTASQGEGSTFRQSAMVASWVSQASFSPPGITVAVAKDRAIES
;
A
#
# COMPACT_ATOMS: atom_id res chain seq x y z
N GLU A 1 25.80 -20.00 6.85
CA GLU A 1 25.37 -21.08 7.77
C GLU A 1 24.00 -21.63 7.39
N PHE A 2 23.78 -22.95 7.59
CA PHE A 2 22.50 -23.59 7.25
C PHE A 2 21.43 -23.38 8.34
N TYR A 3 21.87 -23.18 9.58
CA TYR A 3 21.01 -23.04 10.77
C TYR A 3 21.30 -21.75 11.52
N ASP A 4 20.35 -21.32 12.33
CA ASP A 4 20.41 -20.15 13.20
C ASP A 4 21.25 -20.42 14.47
N THR A 5 22.54 -20.73 14.31
CA THR A 5 23.44 -21.12 15.42
C THR A 5 23.93 -19.91 16.21
N ASP A 6 24.28 -18.81 15.60
CA ASP A 6 24.71 -17.59 16.27
C ASP A 6 23.70 -16.44 16.11
N GLN A 7 22.99 -16.13 17.20
CA GLN A 7 22.02 -15.02 17.24
C GLN A 7 22.66 -13.65 16.95
N LYS A 8 23.87 -13.42 17.43
CA LYS A 8 24.51 -12.10 17.33
C LYS A 8 24.93 -11.81 15.91
N GLU A 9 25.41 -12.84 15.21
CA GLU A 9 25.86 -12.70 13.82
C GLU A 9 24.72 -12.36 12.87
N ILE A 10 23.54 -12.97 13.08
CA ILE A 10 22.41 -12.83 12.16
C ILE A 10 21.35 -11.83 12.61
N TYR A 11 21.47 -11.26 13.83
CA TYR A 11 20.44 -10.38 14.40
C TYR A 11 20.21 -9.12 13.58
N ASP A 12 21.29 -8.45 13.17
CA ASP A 12 21.19 -7.20 12.43
C ASP A 12 20.61 -7.41 11.03
N ASP A 13 20.96 -8.52 10.38
CA ASP A 13 20.39 -8.92 9.08
C ASP A 13 18.90 -9.24 9.19
N PHE A 14 18.49 -9.97 10.22
CA PHE A 14 17.06 -10.24 10.48
C PHE A 14 16.29 -8.97 10.80
N ARG A 15 16.89 -8.08 11.56
CA ARG A 15 16.27 -6.80 11.88
C ARG A 15 16.12 -5.93 10.64
N PHE A 16 17.17 -5.84 9.81
CA PHE A 16 17.13 -5.11 8.55
C PHE A 16 16.09 -5.68 7.60
N TYR A 17 16.05 -7.01 7.42
CA TYR A 17 15.04 -7.69 6.61
C TYR A 17 13.62 -7.39 7.11
N TYR A 18 13.41 -7.47 8.43
CA TYR A 18 12.14 -7.12 9.04
C TYR A 18 11.74 -5.68 8.72
N ASP A 19 12.61 -4.72 8.95
CA ASP A 19 12.28 -3.30 8.76
C ASP A 19 11.97 -2.96 7.31
N CYS A 20 12.66 -3.58 6.35
CA CYS A 20 12.46 -3.35 4.93
C CYS A 20 11.19 -4.04 4.36
N LEU A 21 10.91 -5.28 4.76
CA LEU A 21 9.91 -6.12 4.10
C LEU A 21 8.71 -6.46 4.99
N MET A 22 8.93 -6.79 6.25
CA MET A 22 7.89 -7.27 7.15
C MET A 22 7.24 -6.14 7.94
N GLY A 23 8.00 -5.14 8.34
CA GLY A 23 7.54 -4.04 9.17
C GLY A 23 6.40 -3.21 8.57
N PRO A 24 6.36 -2.93 7.25
CA PRO A 24 5.19 -2.31 6.61
C PRO A 24 3.91 -3.13 6.80
N ASN A 25 4.02 -4.45 6.85
CA ASN A 25 2.91 -5.39 7.02
C ASN A 25 2.85 -6.00 8.43
N ALA A 26 3.20 -5.23 9.45
CA ALA A 26 3.33 -5.72 10.84
C ALA A 26 2.08 -6.44 11.38
N ARG A 27 0.87 -6.01 10.96
CA ARG A 27 -0.39 -6.69 11.34
C ARG A 27 -0.48 -8.10 10.75
N SER A 28 -0.10 -8.27 9.49
CA SER A 28 -0.04 -9.61 8.84
C SER A 28 0.97 -10.53 9.53
N VAL A 29 2.09 -9.98 9.98
CA VAL A 29 3.09 -10.73 10.76
C VAL A 29 2.49 -11.21 12.08
N LEU A 30 1.75 -10.35 12.80
CA LEU A 30 1.08 -10.73 14.05
C LEU A 30 0.06 -11.86 13.85
N GLN A 31 -0.68 -11.83 12.73
CA GLN A 31 -1.61 -12.91 12.38
C GLN A 31 -0.87 -14.21 12.04
N ALA A 32 0.20 -14.13 11.26
CA ALA A 32 1.03 -15.29 10.94
C ALA A 32 1.57 -15.95 12.23
N ILE A 33 2.06 -15.16 13.18
CA ILE A 33 2.52 -15.66 14.47
C ILE A 33 1.40 -16.37 15.23
N LYS A 34 0.19 -15.79 15.29
CA LYS A 34 -0.98 -16.45 15.92
C LYS A 34 -1.32 -17.80 15.29
N ARG A 35 -1.17 -17.93 13.96
CA ARG A 35 -1.36 -19.21 13.26
C ARG A 35 -0.25 -20.20 13.58
N ILE A 36 1.00 -19.73 13.58
CA ILE A 36 2.18 -20.54 13.96
C ILE A 36 2.05 -21.07 15.40
N ASP A 37 1.55 -20.28 16.33
CA ASP A 37 1.35 -20.66 17.73
C ASP A 37 0.31 -21.79 17.91
N LYS A 38 -0.55 -22.01 16.93
CA LYS A 38 -1.54 -23.12 16.93
C LYS A 38 -0.94 -24.44 16.43
N LEU A 39 0.27 -24.43 15.86
CA LEU A 39 0.92 -25.64 15.36
C LEU A 39 1.51 -26.44 16.53
N PRO A 40 1.17 -27.73 16.68
CA PRO A 40 1.77 -28.58 17.69
C PRO A 40 3.25 -28.86 17.35
N ASP A 41 4.11 -28.89 18.36
CA ASP A 41 5.51 -29.35 18.27
C ASP A 41 6.34 -28.70 17.16
N LEU A 42 6.20 -27.41 16.96
CA LEU A 42 6.98 -26.67 15.97
C LEU A 42 8.48 -26.68 16.35
N LYS A 43 9.29 -27.41 15.61
CA LYS A 43 10.74 -27.55 15.84
C LYS A 43 11.59 -26.73 14.89
N THR A 44 11.09 -26.50 13.67
CA THR A 44 11.87 -25.84 12.62
C THR A 44 10.96 -24.98 11.75
N ILE A 45 11.42 -23.79 11.40
CA ILE A 45 10.80 -22.95 10.39
C ILE A 45 11.77 -22.82 9.21
N ALA A 46 11.36 -23.31 8.04
CA ALA A 46 12.09 -23.12 6.80
C ALA A 46 11.65 -21.80 6.17
N VAL A 47 12.50 -20.79 6.24
CA VAL A 47 12.24 -19.46 5.68
C VAL A 47 12.63 -19.40 4.20
N GLY A 48 11.99 -18.54 3.43
CA GLY A 48 12.31 -18.34 2.02
C GLY A 48 13.66 -17.65 1.80
N HIS A 49 14.09 -16.86 2.78
CA HIS A 49 15.37 -16.14 2.77
C HIS A 49 16.00 -16.21 4.16
N GLY A 50 17.27 -16.57 4.24
CA GLY A 50 18.02 -16.71 5.48
C GLY A 50 18.19 -18.16 5.94
N PRO A 51 18.78 -18.39 7.12
CA PRO A 51 19.03 -19.72 7.66
C PRO A 51 17.74 -20.42 8.11
N LEU A 52 17.78 -21.74 8.20
CA LEU A 52 16.71 -22.51 8.83
C LEU A 52 16.65 -22.18 10.33
N LEU A 53 15.48 -21.73 10.80
CA LEU A 53 15.26 -21.47 12.23
C LEU A 53 14.95 -22.78 12.93
N HIS A 54 15.93 -23.34 13.60
CA HIS A 54 15.83 -24.60 14.34
C HIS A 54 16.25 -24.46 15.80
N ASN A 55 17.37 -23.79 16.04
CA ASN A 55 17.93 -23.69 17.37
C ASN A 55 17.22 -22.62 18.22
N GLN A 56 16.70 -21.59 17.59
CA GLN A 56 16.19 -20.39 18.25
C GLN A 56 14.82 -19.94 17.74
N VAL A 57 13.96 -20.87 17.33
CA VAL A 57 12.63 -20.61 16.79
C VAL A 57 11.83 -19.66 17.68
N ASN A 58 11.78 -19.91 18.99
CA ASN A 58 11.02 -19.09 19.92
C ASN A 58 11.59 -17.69 20.11
N PHE A 59 12.92 -17.54 20.03
CA PHE A 59 13.56 -16.23 20.09
C PHE A 59 13.19 -15.37 18.87
N TRP A 60 13.33 -15.90 17.67
CA TRP A 60 13.01 -15.18 16.45
C TRP A 60 11.53 -14.86 16.34
N LYS A 61 10.67 -15.82 16.66
CA LYS A 61 9.22 -15.59 16.75
C LYS A 61 8.88 -14.48 17.76
N GLY A 62 9.53 -14.49 18.93
CA GLY A 62 9.39 -13.46 19.95
C GLY A 62 9.82 -12.07 19.46
N LYS A 63 10.94 -11.98 18.71
CA LYS A 63 11.41 -10.72 18.11
C LYS A 63 10.45 -10.19 17.06
N TYR A 64 9.96 -11.02 16.17
CA TYR A 64 8.95 -10.61 15.19
C TYR A 64 7.65 -10.16 15.86
N LEU A 65 7.22 -10.83 16.92
CA LEU A 65 6.08 -10.43 17.73
C LEU A 65 6.30 -9.04 18.39
N GLU A 66 7.45 -8.84 19.03
CA GLU A 66 7.85 -7.58 19.67
C GLU A 66 7.86 -6.43 18.66
N TRP A 67 8.59 -6.59 17.56
CA TRP A 67 8.75 -5.57 16.53
C TRP A 67 7.41 -5.20 15.88
N SER A 68 6.59 -6.20 15.56
CA SER A 68 5.29 -6.00 14.94
C SER A 68 4.28 -5.38 15.90
N SER A 69 4.27 -5.79 17.17
CA SER A 69 3.41 -5.18 18.18
C SER A 69 3.73 -3.72 18.40
N ASN A 70 5.00 -3.35 18.42
CA ASN A 70 5.42 -1.96 18.57
C ASN A 70 5.04 -1.10 17.35
N LYS A 71 5.17 -1.66 16.15
CA LYS A 71 4.88 -0.94 14.90
C LYS A 71 3.38 -0.82 14.61
N SER A 72 2.56 -1.77 15.06
CA SER A 72 1.10 -1.78 14.85
C SER A 72 0.30 -0.99 15.89
N LYS A 73 0.90 -0.62 17.03
CA LYS A 73 0.20 0.11 18.11
C LYS A 73 -0.26 1.48 17.65
N GLY A 74 -1.58 1.71 17.68
CA GLY A 74 -2.19 3.02 17.43
C GLY A 74 -2.07 3.54 15.99
N ASN A 75 -1.58 2.75 15.06
CA ASN A 75 -1.49 3.15 13.66
C ASN A 75 -2.79 2.83 12.91
N GLU A 76 -3.30 3.84 12.23
CA GLU A 76 -4.36 3.68 11.23
C GLU A 76 -3.84 2.81 10.09
N PHE A 77 -4.67 1.92 9.56
CA PHE A 77 -4.27 1.01 8.48
C PHE A 77 -5.33 0.92 7.37
N VAL A 78 -4.90 0.44 6.23
CA VAL A 78 -5.73 0.11 5.08
C VAL A 78 -5.91 -1.40 5.02
N ALA A 79 -7.15 -1.86 4.94
CA ALA A 79 -7.48 -3.25 4.63
C ALA A 79 -7.50 -3.43 3.11
N VAL A 80 -6.66 -4.30 2.57
CA VAL A 80 -6.66 -4.66 1.14
C VAL A 80 -7.13 -6.09 1.02
N CYS A 81 -8.38 -6.26 0.59
CA CYS A 81 -9.00 -7.57 0.39
C CYS A 81 -8.57 -8.17 -0.95
N TYR A 82 -8.44 -9.48 -1.00
CA TYR A 82 -8.19 -10.23 -2.23
C TYR A 82 -8.85 -11.62 -2.16
N ILE A 83 -8.90 -12.30 -3.30
CA ILE A 83 -9.41 -13.67 -3.45
C ILE A 83 -8.29 -14.48 -4.05
N SER A 84 -7.72 -15.42 -3.27
CA SER A 84 -6.46 -16.12 -3.61
C SER A 84 -6.55 -17.01 -4.85
N ASP A 85 -7.73 -17.48 -5.20
CA ASP A 85 -8.01 -18.38 -6.33
C ASP A 85 -8.74 -17.71 -7.50
N TYR A 86 -8.74 -16.35 -7.56
CA TYR A 86 -9.49 -15.63 -8.59
C TYR A 86 -8.63 -14.63 -9.37
N GLY A 87 -8.50 -14.86 -10.67
CA GLY A 87 -7.82 -13.98 -11.61
C GLY A 87 -6.39 -13.63 -11.18
N TYR A 88 -6.07 -12.35 -11.23
CA TYR A 88 -4.80 -11.79 -10.78
C TYR A 88 -4.91 -11.07 -9.44
N CYS A 89 -5.96 -11.39 -8.68
CA CYS A 89 -6.37 -10.68 -7.47
C CYS A 89 -5.23 -10.59 -6.43
N ASP A 90 -4.52 -11.68 -6.20
CA ASP A 90 -3.38 -11.76 -5.27
C ASP A 90 -2.24 -10.81 -5.65
N ARG A 91 -1.84 -10.79 -6.93
CA ARG A 91 -0.74 -9.95 -7.43
C ARG A 91 -1.11 -8.46 -7.48
N LEU A 92 -2.34 -8.16 -7.90
CA LEU A 92 -2.83 -6.79 -7.98
C LEU A 92 -3.00 -6.20 -6.57
N SER A 93 -3.50 -6.96 -5.61
CA SER A 93 -3.58 -6.55 -4.20
C SER A 93 -2.20 -6.31 -3.58
N GLN A 94 -1.19 -7.11 -3.94
CA GLN A 94 0.20 -6.91 -3.52
C GLN A 94 0.77 -5.61 -4.08
N ALA A 95 0.50 -5.27 -5.35
CA ALA A 95 0.94 -4.01 -5.93
C ALA A 95 0.35 -2.80 -5.21
N ILE A 96 -0.98 -2.82 -4.92
CA ILE A 96 -1.63 -1.78 -4.11
C ILE A 96 -1.00 -1.69 -2.71
N SER A 97 -0.81 -2.85 -2.06
CA SER A 97 -0.21 -2.93 -0.72
C SER A 97 1.20 -2.35 -0.68
N HIS A 98 2.01 -2.63 -1.71
CA HIS A 98 3.35 -2.06 -1.85
C HIS A 98 3.31 -0.54 -1.97
N GLY A 99 2.40 0.01 -2.79
CA GLY A 99 2.20 1.45 -2.90
C GLY A 99 1.79 2.10 -1.58
N ILE A 100 0.84 1.50 -0.84
CA ILE A 100 0.43 1.98 0.49
C ILE A 100 1.61 2.03 1.45
N SER A 101 2.44 0.97 1.44
CA SER A 101 3.63 0.86 2.29
C SER A 101 4.69 1.90 1.95
N LYS A 102 4.88 2.22 0.65
CA LYS A 102 5.78 3.30 0.21
C LYS A 102 5.39 4.67 0.76
N ALA A 103 4.10 4.88 1.02
CA ALA A 103 3.59 6.11 1.65
C ALA A 103 3.61 6.07 3.18
N ASP A 104 4.38 5.16 3.80
CA ASP A 104 4.47 4.97 5.26
C ASP A 104 3.12 4.68 5.95
N ALA A 105 2.12 4.22 5.20
CA ALA A 105 0.84 3.78 5.74
C ALA A 105 0.88 2.29 6.07
N GLN A 106 0.22 1.92 7.18
CA GLN A 106 0.07 0.50 7.53
C GLN A 106 -0.97 -0.16 6.61
N VAL A 107 -0.70 -1.38 6.19
CA VAL A 107 -1.59 -2.16 5.34
C VAL A 107 -1.79 -3.56 5.91
N GLN A 108 -2.98 -4.10 5.69
CA GLN A 108 -3.34 -5.48 6.01
C GLN A 108 -3.93 -6.12 4.77
N LEU A 109 -3.24 -7.13 4.23
CA LEU A 109 -3.78 -8.01 3.19
C LEU A 109 -4.73 -9.03 3.82
N ILE A 110 -5.92 -9.20 3.24
CA ILE A 110 -6.99 -10.05 3.74
C ILE A 110 -7.48 -10.96 2.62
N ASP A 111 -7.22 -12.25 2.74
CA ASP A 111 -7.77 -13.24 1.82
C ASP A 111 -9.20 -13.60 2.22
N LEU A 112 -10.16 -13.26 1.37
CA LEU A 112 -11.58 -13.52 1.60
C LEU A 112 -11.94 -15.01 1.58
N ARG A 113 -11.07 -15.87 1.02
CA ARG A 113 -11.27 -17.34 1.02
C ARG A 113 -10.93 -17.98 2.37
N SER A 114 -9.97 -17.43 3.08
CA SER A 114 -9.40 -18.06 4.28
C SER A 114 -9.59 -17.26 5.58
N SER A 115 -10.31 -16.14 5.51
CA SER A 115 -10.51 -15.27 6.68
C SER A 115 -11.62 -15.80 7.60
N ASP A 116 -11.33 -15.82 8.90
CA ASP A 116 -12.36 -16.05 9.91
C ASP A 116 -13.35 -14.86 9.93
N PRO A 117 -14.68 -15.10 10.00
CA PRO A 117 -15.68 -14.03 9.94
C PRO A 117 -15.56 -13.00 11.06
N GLN A 118 -15.17 -13.40 12.27
CA GLN A 118 -14.99 -12.47 13.40
C GLN A 118 -13.73 -11.61 13.20
N GLU A 119 -12.64 -12.23 12.72
CA GLU A 119 -11.41 -11.53 12.39
C GLU A 119 -11.64 -10.55 11.24
N LEU A 120 -12.33 -10.96 10.17
CA LEU A 120 -12.70 -10.12 9.04
C LEU A 120 -13.51 -8.90 9.50
N THR A 121 -14.55 -9.11 10.30
CA THR A 121 -15.38 -8.03 10.87
C THR A 121 -14.52 -7.01 11.64
N GLY A 122 -13.61 -7.48 12.50
CA GLY A 122 -12.70 -6.64 13.26
C GLY A 122 -11.80 -5.81 12.36
N LEU A 123 -11.11 -6.45 11.41
CA LEU A 123 -10.18 -5.80 10.49
C LEU A 123 -10.86 -4.74 9.62
N ILE A 124 -12.01 -5.07 9.02
CA ILE A 124 -12.75 -4.12 8.18
C ILE A 124 -13.22 -2.93 9.01
N SER A 125 -13.81 -3.18 10.18
CA SER A 125 -14.34 -2.11 11.02
C SER A 125 -13.27 -1.21 11.64
N GLU A 126 -12.07 -1.71 11.90
CA GLU A 126 -10.96 -0.93 12.46
C GLU A 126 -10.15 -0.18 11.41
N SER A 127 -10.22 -0.59 10.14
CA SER A 127 -9.45 0.03 9.06
C SER A 127 -9.95 1.44 8.72
N LYS A 128 -9.06 2.29 8.23
CA LYS A 128 -9.41 3.63 7.73
C LYS A 128 -9.92 3.61 6.31
N ALA A 129 -9.45 2.65 5.54
CA ALA A 129 -9.90 2.42 4.17
C ALA A 129 -9.96 0.91 3.89
N VAL A 130 -10.84 0.53 2.99
CA VAL A 130 -11.00 -0.84 2.51
C VAL A 130 -10.87 -0.85 1.00
N VAL A 131 -9.95 -1.65 0.49
CA VAL A 131 -9.79 -1.91 -0.95
C VAL A 131 -10.43 -3.26 -1.26
N ILE A 132 -11.37 -3.27 -2.19
CA ILE A 132 -12.27 -4.40 -2.46
C ILE A 132 -12.03 -4.91 -3.89
N PRO A 133 -11.75 -6.20 -4.10
CA PRO A 133 -11.64 -6.78 -5.43
C PRO A 133 -13.04 -6.95 -6.07
N THR A 134 -13.07 -7.06 -7.38
CA THR A 134 -14.18 -7.73 -8.06
C THR A 134 -14.14 -9.23 -7.77
N TRP A 135 -15.26 -9.92 -8.00
CA TRP A 135 -15.41 -11.35 -7.74
C TRP A 135 -16.24 -12.02 -8.84
N PRO A 136 -16.18 -13.37 -8.97
CA PRO A 136 -16.95 -14.09 -9.95
C PRO A 136 -18.46 -13.92 -9.71
N VAL A 137 -19.23 -13.79 -10.78
CA VAL A 137 -20.70 -13.67 -10.72
C VAL A 137 -21.34 -14.90 -10.07
N ASP A 138 -20.75 -16.06 -10.31
CA ASP A 138 -21.14 -17.37 -9.78
C ASP A 138 -20.39 -17.77 -8.51
N ALA A 139 -19.95 -16.79 -7.71
CA ALA A 139 -19.27 -17.03 -6.44
C ALA A 139 -20.02 -18.10 -5.62
N ASP A 140 -19.26 -19.01 -5.02
CA ASP A 140 -19.80 -20.02 -4.11
C ASP A 140 -20.32 -19.42 -2.79
N ASN A 141 -20.94 -20.24 -1.96
CA ASN A 141 -21.54 -19.77 -0.72
C ASN A 141 -20.52 -19.25 0.28
N GLU A 142 -19.34 -19.85 0.36
CA GLU A 142 -18.29 -19.44 1.28
C GLU A 142 -17.78 -18.02 0.95
N LEU A 143 -17.51 -17.74 -0.31
CA LEU A 143 -17.12 -16.40 -0.76
C LEU A 143 -18.25 -15.39 -0.58
N LYS A 144 -19.51 -15.77 -0.85
CA LYS A 144 -20.69 -14.92 -0.62
C LYS A 144 -20.85 -14.55 0.87
N GLU A 145 -20.60 -15.48 1.78
CA GLU A 145 -20.64 -15.22 3.22
C GLU A 145 -19.53 -14.25 3.64
N SER A 146 -18.31 -14.45 3.13
CA SER A 146 -17.18 -13.53 3.40
C SER A 146 -17.44 -12.13 2.85
N LEU A 147 -17.98 -12.01 1.63
CA LEU A 147 -18.39 -10.73 1.05
C LEU A 147 -19.52 -10.08 1.87
N GLY A 148 -20.51 -10.85 2.29
CA GLY A 148 -21.59 -10.39 3.16
C GLY A 148 -21.04 -9.82 4.47
N THR A 149 -20.11 -10.52 5.12
CA THR A 149 -19.42 -10.09 6.33
C THR A 149 -18.64 -8.81 6.10
N LEU A 150 -17.87 -8.72 4.99
CA LEU A 150 -17.12 -7.53 4.62
C LEU A 150 -18.05 -6.30 4.51
N PHE A 151 -19.14 -6.41 3.73
CA PHE A 151 -20.06 -5.29 3.54
C PHE A 151 -20.80 -4.90 4.83
N ALA A 152 -21.19 -5.87 5.65
CA ALA A 152 -21.81 -5.61 6.94
C ALA A 152 -20.88 -4.90 7.95
N ALA A 153 -19.57 -5.13 7.84
CA ALA A 153 -18.56 -4.55 8.73
C ALA A 153 -18.10 -3.13 8.31
N LEU A 154 -18.48 -2.64 7.12
CA LEU A 154 -18.14 -1.29 6.66
C LEU A 154 -18.77 -0.23 7.56
N LYS A 155 -17.96 0.73 8.02
CA LYS A 155 -18.45 1.87 8.79
C LYS A 155 -18.91 3.02 7.89
N PRO A 156 -19.92 3.78 8.28
CA PRO A 156 -20.36 4.96 7.52
C PRO A 156 -19.21 5.94 7.29
N LYS A 157 -19.12 6.45 6.07
CA LYS A 157 -18.08 7.42 5.63
C LYS A 157 -16.64 6.88 5.67
N GLN A 158 -16.44 5.57 5.71
CA GLN A 158 -15.15 4.94 5.55
C GLN A 158 -14.66 5.13 4.11
N PHE A 159 -13.36 5.21 3.89
CA PHE A 159 -12.82 5.22 2.55
C PHE A 159 -12.90 3.83 1.94
N THR A 160 -13.39 3.74 0.71
CA THR A 160 -13.44 2.49 -0.05
C THR A 160 -12.86 2.69 -1.44
N ALA A 161 -12.24 1.67 -1.98
CA ALA A 161 -11.75 1.62 -3.34
C ALA A 161 -12.04 0.25 -3.96
N ILE A 162 -12.13 0.18 -5.26
CA ILE A 162 -12.44 -1.05 -5.99
C ILE A 162 -11.36 -1.28 -7.03
N TYR A 163 -10.98 -2.52 -7.22
CA TYR A 163 -10.14 -2.94 -8.31
C TYR A 163 -10.67 -4.21 -8.99
N ASP A 164 -10.45 -4.26 -10.29
CA ASP A 164 -10.76 -5.38 -11.16
C ASP A 164 -9.72 -6.49 -10.95
N ALA A 165 -10.17 -7.69 -10.61
CA ALA A 165 -9.32 -8.86 -10.44
C ALA A 165 -8.90 -9.51 -11.77
N PHE A 166 -9.56 -9.12 -12.88
CA PHE A 166 -9.37 -9.72 -14.20
C PHE A 166 -9.50 -11.25 -14.19
N GLY A 167 -10.56 -11.74 -13.52
CA GLY A 167 -10.86 -13.16 -13.39
C GLY A 167 -11.97 -13.65 -14.31
N GLY A 168 -12.80 -12.74 -14.87
CA GLY A 168 -13.95 -13.06 -15.71
C GLY A 168 -14.41 -11.88 -16.56
N ASN A 169 -15.42 -12.13 -17.44
CA ASN A 169 -15.89 -11.13 -18.39
C ASN A 169 -16.93 -10.15 -17.84
N ASP A 170 -17.68 -10.52 -16.81
CA ASP A 170 -18.84 -9.78 -16.29
C ASP A 170 -18.67 -9.40 -14.82
N GLU A 171 -17.50 -8.88 -14.47
CA GLU A 171 -17.22 -8.45 -13.10
C GLU A 171 -18.03 -7.22 -12.70
N PRO A 172 -18.60 -7.18 -11.47
CA PRO A 172 -19.64 -6.21 -11.09
C PRO A 172 -19.07 -4.83 -10.67
N ILE A 173 -18.03 -4.33 -11.32
CA ILE A 173 -17.29 -3.14 -10.87
C ILE A 173 -18.16 -1.88 -10.78
N ASP A 174 -19.02 -1.64 -11.78
CA ASP A 174 -19.86 -0.43 -11.80
C ASP A 174 -21.04 -0.51 -10.81
N SER A 175 -21.66 -1.68 -10.71
CA SER A 175 -22.74 -1.92 -9.75
C SER A 175 -22.21 -1.84 -8.32
N LEU A 176 -21.02 -2.37 -8.07
CA LEU A 176 -20.36 -2.28 -6.78
C LEU A 176 -20.02 -0.83 -6.40
N ALA A 177 -19.46 -0.05 -7.34
CA ALA A 177 -19.16 1.36 -7.11
C ALA A 177 -20.43 2.17 -6.78
N SER A 178 -21.54 1.91 -7.48
CA SER A 178 -22.81 2.55 -7.20
C SER A 178 -23.35 2.18 -5.82
N LYS A 179 -23.28 0.90 -5.46
CA LYS A 179 -23.76 0.40 -4.16
C LYS A 179 -22.95 0.97 -2.99
N LEU A 180 -21.62 1.08 -3.11
CA LEU A 180 -20.79 1.71 -2.07
C LEU A 180 -21.12 3.19 -1.89
N ARG A 181 -21.40 3.93 -2.96
CA ARG A 181 -21.87 5.32 -2.89
C ARG A 181 -23.23 5.43 -2.19
N GLU A 182 -24.18 4.55 -2.51
CA GLU A 182 -25.48 4.50 -1.84
C GLU A 182 -25.36 4.21 -0.33
N LEU A 183 -24.40 3.37 0.06
CA LEU A 183 -24.04 3.10 1.46
C LEU A 183 -23.32 4.27 2.14
N GLY A 184 -23.11 5.38 1.45
CA GLY A 184 -22.46 6.58 1.99
C GLY A 184 -20.96 6.44 2.21
N GLN A 185 -20.31 5.50 1.52
CA GLN A 185 -18.86 5.32 1.57
C GLN A 185 -18.14 6.46 0.82
N LYS A 186 -16.90 6.76 1.20
CA LYS A 186 -16.06 7.73 0.52
C LYS A 186 -15.17 7.02 -0.49
N GLU A 187 -15.26 7.39 -1.74
CA GLU A 187 -14.35 6.88 -2.76
C GLU A 187 -12.91 7.35 -2.48
N ALA A 188 -11.98 6.41 -2.36
CA ALA A 188 -10.57 6.71 -2.11
C ALA A 188 -9.80 6.98 -3.42
N PHE A 189 -10.08 6.20 -4.45
CA PHE A 189 -9.65 6.39 -5.83
C PHE A 189 -10.70 5.76 -6.78
N SER A 190 -10.71 6.22 -8.03
CA SER A 190 -11.62 5.68 -9.06
C SER A 190 -11.37 4.19 -9.30
N PRO A 191 -12.40 3.40 -9.60
CA PRO A 191 -12.27 1.97 -9.81
C PRO A 191 -11.16 1.61 -10.81
N LEU A 192 -10.18 0.82 -10.39
CA LEU A 192 -9.08 0.36 -11.24
C LEU A 192 -9.57 -0.76 -12.14
N ARG A 193 -9.53 -0.54 -13.45
CA ARG A 193 -9.98 -1.50 -14.47
C ARG A 193 -8.81 -2.14 -15.18
N VAL A 194 -8.89 -3.43 -15.41
CA VAL A 194 -7.92 -4.21 -16.16
C VAL A 194 -8.55 -4.68 -17.47
N LYS A 195 -8.02 -4.22 -18.60
CA LYS A 195 -8.56 -4.56 -19.93
C LYS A 195 -7.89 -5.78 -20.58
N ASN A 196 -6.65 -6.04 -20.21
CA ASN A 196 -5.83 -7.13 -20.74
C ASN A 196 -5.11 -7.82 -19.59
N ILE A 197 -4.46 -8.94 -19.86
CA ILE A 197 -3.59 -9.60 -18.90
C ILE A 197 -2.64 -8.57 -18.28
N PRO A 198 -2.60 -8.45 -16.94
CA PRO A 198 -1.79 -7.46 -16.26
C PRO A 198 -0.30 -7.55 -16.66
N ASP A 199 0.20 -6.45 -17.16
CA ASP A 199 1.60 -6.22 -17.53
C ASP A 199 2.29 -5.32 -16.48
N PRO A 200 3.60 -5.05 -16.57
CA PRO A 200 4.30 -4.18 -15.64
C PRO A 200 3.69 -2.77 -15.50
N ILE A 201 3.08 -2.23 -16.56
CA ILE A 201 2.43 -0.90 -16.54
C ILE A 201 1.18 -0.94 -15.67
N ILE A 202 0.37 -1.98 -15.79
CA ILE A 202 -0.82 -2.18 -14.95
C ILE A 202 -0.41 -2.33 -13.48
N TYR A 203 0.60 -3.14 -13.16
CA TYR A 203 1.08 -3.26 -11.78
C TYR A 203 1.58 -1.92 -11.23
N GLN A 204 2.27 -1.12 -12.03
CA GLN A 204 2.69 0.22 -11.63
C GLN A 204 1.50 1.13 -11.35
N GLN A 205 0.45 1.14 -12.17
CA GLN A 205 -0.77 1.91 -11.93
C GLN A 205 -1.45 1.53 -10.61
N PHE A 206 -1.49 0.23 -10.29
CA PHE A 206 -2.03 -0.26 -9.02
C PHE A 206 -1.18 0.16 -7.83
N GLU A 207 0.13 0.14 -7.97
CA GLU A 207 1.06 0.61 -6.96
C GLU A 207 0.92 2.13 -6.72
N GLU A 208 0.80 2.93 -7.79
CA GLU A 208 0.58 4.37 -7.70
C GLU A 208 -0.74 4.70 -6.99
N ALA A 209 -1.84 4.01 -7.32
CA ALA A 209 -3.11 4.16 -6.63
C ALA A 209 -3.01 3.80 -5.13
N GLY A 210 -2.25 2.76 -4.81
CA GLY A 210 -1.92 2.41 -3.42
C GLY A 210 -1.14 3.51 -2.71
N THR A 211 -0.18 4.12 -3.38
CA THR A 211 0.62 5.24 -2.84
C THR A 211 -0.27 6.46 -2.55
N ASP A 212 -1.16 6.81 -3.47
CA ASP A 212 -2.11 7.91 -3.29
C ASP A 212 -3.06 7.66 -2.10
N LEU A 213 -3.54 6.42 -1.95
CA LEU A 213 -4.36 6.03 -0.81
C LEU A 213 -3.58 6.12 0.51
N GLY A 214 -2.34 5.62 0.54
CA GLY A 214 -1.48 5.73 1.71
C GLY A 214 -1.25 7.19 2.14
N GLN A 215 -0.97 8.07 1.18
CA GLN A 215 -0.83 9.50 1.42
C GLN A 215 -2.14 10.14 1.91
N LEU A 216 -3.29 9.74 1.36
CA LEU A 216 -4.60 10.22 1.79
C LEU A 216 -4.86 9.90 3.26
N ILE A 217 -4.52 8.69 3.71
CA ILE A 217 -4.69 8.24 5.09
C ILE A 217 -3.71 8.97 6.03
N ASN A 218 -2.47 9.19 5.61
CA ASN A 218 -1.43 9.84 6.41
C ASN A 218 -1.52 11.38 6.44
N LYS A 219 -2.31 12.01 5.57
CA LYS A 219 -2.43 13.49 5.50
C LYS A 219 -2.73 14.16 6.85
N LYS A 220 -3.43 13.49 7.76
CA LYS A 220 -3.68 14.04 9.11
C LYS A 220 -2.43 14.11 9.99
N LYS A 221 -1.43 13.25 9.79
CA LYS A 221 -0.15 13.32 10.53
C LYS A 221 0.73 14.46 10.05
N ASN A 222 0.71 14.74 8.75
CA ASN A 222 1.55 15.78 8.15
C ASN A 222 1.07 17.20 8.43
N ILE A 223 -0.24 17.42 8.61
CA ILE A 223 -0.78 18.75 8.93
C ILE A 223 -0.36 19.23 10.34
N ALA A 224 -0.12 18.33 11.27
CA ALA A 224 0.31 18.69 12.64
C ALA A 224 1.80 19.04 12.76
N SER A 225 2.64 18.63 11.80
CA SER A 225 4.09 18.87 11.81
C SER A 225 4.57 19.99 10.89
N MET A 226 3.72 20.46 9.97
CA MET A 226 4.05 21.49 9.00
C MET A 226 3.49 22.87 9.43
N LYS A 227 4.24 23.59 10.24
CA LYS A 227 4.21 25.06 10.16
C LYS A 227 5.03 25.44 8.94
N SER A 228 4.39 25.48 7.76
CA SER A 228 5.05 25.89 6.53
C SER A 228 5.34 27.39 6.56
N LEU A 229 6.49 27.76 6.06
CA LEU A 229 6.91 29.16 5.89
C LEU A 229 6.10 29.88 4.78
N ASP A 230 5.46 29.14 3.88
CA ASP A 230 4.59 29.68 2.82
C ASP A 230 3.43 28.73 2.48
N SER A 231 2.24 29.04 3.00
CA SER A 231 1.03 28.24 2.80
C SER A 231 0.51 28.20 1.34
N ASN A 232 0.96 29.12 0.49
CA ASN A 232 0.56 29.18 -0.92
C ASN A 232 1.44 28.27 -1.78
N LEU A 233 2.73 28.17 -1.46
CA LEU A 233 3.66 27.28 -2.15
C LEU A 233 3.28 25.81 -1.89
N ASP A 234 3.00 25.45 -0.66
CA ASP A 234 2.57 24.08 -0.31
C ASP A 234 1.28 23.65 -1.01
N LYS A 235 0.30 24.58 -1.09
CA LYS A 235 -0.94 24.35 -1.81
C LYS A 235 -0.73 24.21 -3.32
N ALA A 236 0.20 24.98 -3.88
CA ALA A 236 0.56 24.90 -5.30
C ALA A 236 1.25 23.58 -5.63
N LEU A 237 2.25 23.19 -4.82
CA LEU A 237 2.98 21.93 -5.00
C LEU A 237 2.09 20.69 -4.78
N GLY A 238 1.17 20.75 -3.81
CA GLY A 238 0.20 19.67 -3.58
C GLY A 238 -0.85 19.48 -4.69
N ARG A 239 -0.88 20.35 -5.70
CA ARG A 239 -1.71 20.24 -6.91
C ARG A 239 -0.96 19.69 -8.12
N ILE A 240 0.32 19.44 -7.99
CA ILE A 240 1.09 18.79 -9.06
C ILE A 240 0.60 17.34 -9.16
N SER A 241 -0.04 17.04 -10.28
CA SER A 241 -0.55 15.71 -10.62
C SER A 241 0.04 15.27 -11.95
N GLY A 242 -0.17 14.03 -12.37
CA GLY A 242 0.23 13.59 -13.72
C GLY A 242 -0.36 14.52 -14.78
N GLY A 243 0.48 15.05 -15.65
CA GLY A 243 0.04 16.01 -16.67
C GLY A 243 1.20 16.59 -17.48
N LEU A 244 0.85 17.52 -18.37
CA LEU A 244 1.81 18.25 -19.19
C LEU A 244 2.03 19.64 -18.59
N TYR A 245 3.29 19.94 -18.26
CA TYR A 245 3.69 21.20 -17.62
C TYR A 245 4.63 21.99 -18.51
N VAL A 246 4.58 23.29 -18.42
CA VAL A 246 5.64 24.17 -18.93
C VAL A 246 6.54 24.53 -17.75
N VAL A 247 7.78 24.04 -17.80
CA VAL A 247 8.79 24.38 -16.79
C VAL A 247 9.66 25.49 -17.34
N THR A 248 9.85 26.53 -16.56
CA THR A 248 10.71 27.67 -16.89
C THR A 248 11.84 27.76 -15.87
N ALA A 249 13.04 28.07 -16.35
CA ALA A 249 14.19 28.37 -15.50
C ALA A 249 14.81 29.69 -15.91
N SER A 250 15.33 30.42 -14.93
CA SER A 250 16.07 31.66 -15.15
C SER A 250 17.32 31.70 -14.29
N GLN A 251 18.41 32.19 -14.85
CA GLN A 251 19.70 32.29 -14.18
C GLN A 251 20.41 33.60 -14.55
N GLY A 252 21.15 34.18 -13.61
CA GLY A 252 21.93 35.37 -13.80
C GLY A 252 21.19 36.67 -13.52
N GLU A 253 21.90 37.79 -13.58
CA GLU A 253 21.39 39.16 -13.39
C GLU A 253 21.92 40.09 -14.49
N GLY A 254 21.14 41.14 -14.81
CA GLY A 254 21.54 42.14 -15.78
C GLY A 254 21.82 41.58 -17.18
N SER A 255 23.01 41.83 -17.73
CA SER A 255 23.41 41.36 -19.07
C SER A 255 23.70 39.87 -19.18
N THR A 256 23.81 39.15 -18.05
CA THR A 256 24.01 37.70 -18.00
C THR A 256 22.71 36.91 -17.79
N PHE A 257 21.58 37.59 -17.73
CA PHE A 257 20.29 36.99 -17.50
C PHE A 257 19.89 36.07 -18.66
N ARG A 258 19.65 34.80 -18.34
CA ARG A 258 19.20 33.79 -19.29
C ARG A 258 17.88 33.19 -18.81
N GLN A 259 17.01 32.92 -19.74
CA GLN A 259 15.74 32.21 -19.50
C GLN A 259 15.61 31.06 -20.47
N SER A 260 15.06 29.95 -20.00
CA SER A 260 14.69 28.83 -20.83
C SER A 260 13.34 28.28 -20.39
N ALA A 261 12.67 27.57 -21.31
CA ALA A 261 11.41 26.90 -21.05
C ALA A 261 11.36 25.57 -21.78
N MET A 262 10.72 24.58 -21.15
CA MET A 262 10.49 23.28 -21.78
C MET A 262 9.13 22.74 -21.36
N VAL A 263 8.60 21.83 -22.19
CA VAL A 263 7.44 21.03 -21.82
C VAL A 263 7.93 19.76 -21.12
N ALA A 264 7.40 19.49 -19.92
CA ALA A 264 7.71 18.31 -19.12
C ALA A 264 6.42 17.55 -18.75
N SER A 265 6.45 16.26 -18.90
CA SER A 265 5.37 15.35 -18.47
C SER A 265 5.67 14.64 -17.15
N TRP A 266 6.93 14.65 -16.72
CA TRP A 266 7.38 14.03 -15.48
C TRP A 266 7.83 15.10 -14.50
N VAL A 267 6.84 15.65 -13.80
CA VAL A 267 7.03 16.61 -12.72
C VAL A 267 6.38 16.02 -11.48
N SER A 268 7.13 15.91 -10.40
CA SER A 268 6.62 15.39 -9.15
C SER A 268 7.15 16.17 -7.96
N GLN A 269 6.44 16.14 -6.85
CA GLN A 269 6.92 16.71 -5.60
C GLN A 269 8.07 15.86 -5.06
N ALA A 270 9.21 16.49 -4.81
CA ALA A 270 10.41 15.84 -4.29
C ALA A 270 10.51 15.90 -2.78
N SER A 271 10.06 16.99 -2.17
CA SER A 271 10.18 17.26 -0.74
C SER A 271 9.05 18.17 -0.28
N PHE A 272 8.63 17.99 0.98
CA PHE A 272 7.66 18.87 1.64
C PHE A 272 8.35 19.92 2.53
N SER A 273 9.53 19.62 3.05
CA SER A 273 10.27 20.56 3.88
C SER A 273 11.79 20.37 3.71
N PRO A 274 12.47 21.31 3.06
CA PRO A 274 11.90 22.43 2.29
C PRO A 274 11.07 21.93 1.10
N PRO A 275 10.06 22.73 0.63
CA PRO A 275 9.25 22.36 -0.52
C PRO A 275 10.13 22.23 -1.78
N GLY A 276 9.96 21.13 -2.51
CA GLY A 276 10.76 20.86 -3.70
C GLY A 276 10.02 20.05 -4.74
N ILE A 277 10.45 20.17 -5.99
CA ILE A 277 9.95 19.38 -7.12
C ILE A 277 11.10 18.68 -7.81
N THR A 278 10.82 17.52 -8.40
CA THR A 278 11.69 16.85 -9.36
C THR A 278 11.09 16.99 -10.75
N VAL A 279 11.95 17.23 -11.73
CA VAL A 279 11.60 17.29 -13.15
C VAL A 279 12.56 16.37 -13.89
N ALA A 280 12.04 15.42 -14.67
CA ALA A 280 12.88 14.64 -15.56
C ALA A 280 13.22 15.45 -16.80
N VAL A 281 14.50 15.70 -17.02
CA VAL A 281 15.03 16.48 -18.16
C VAL A 281 15.99 15.61 -18.95
N ALA A 282 15.82 15.55 -20.28
CA ALA A 282 16.78 14.89 -21.14
C ALA A 282 18.10 15.69 -21.20
N LYS A 283 19.24 14.97 -21.22
CA LYS A 283 20.60 15.53 -21.10
C LYS A 283 20.96 16.65 -22.08
N ASP A 284 20.31 16.76 -23.18
CA ASP A 284 20.60 17.73 -24.25
C ASP A 284 19.65 18.92 -24.28
N ARG A 285 18.86 19.11 -23.23
CA ARG A 285 17.92 20.22 -23.16
C ARG A 285 18.55 21.51 -22.57
N ALA A 286 18.22 22.62 -23.19
CA ALA A 286 18.76 23.94 -22.77
C ALA A 286 18.45 24.36 -21.34
N ILE A 287 17.44 23.76 -20.70
CA ILE A 287 17.08 24.02 -19.30
C ILE A 287 18.03 23.33 -18.29
N GLU A 288 18.81 22.36 -18.76
CA GLU A 288 19.81 21.67 -17.94
C GLU A 288 21.07 22.55 -17.72
N SER A 289 21.38 23.42 -18.65
CA SER A 289 22.54 24.34 -18.63
C SER A 289 22.21 25.66 -17.94
#